data_f34ebb3a75e95d2d3f6477027baab089
#
_entry.id   f34ebb3a75e95d2d3f6477027baab089
#
_cell.length_a   1.000
_cell.length_b   1.000
_cell.length_c   1.000
_cell.angle_alpha   90.00
_cell.angle_beta   90.00
_cell.angle_gamma   90.00
#
_symmetry.space_group_name_H-M   'P 1'
#
loop_
_entity.id
_entity.type
_entity.pdbx_description
1 polymer ?
#
loop_
_entity_poly.entity_id
_entity_poly.type
_entity_poly.pdbx_seq_one_letter_code
_entity_poly.pdbx_strand_id
1 'polypeptide(L)'
;EKVLVNKMKLGDPDDGGRRKPIIDEGSEYEIETDIVIKSLGFDPEDLPKLFNEKDLQVSKWGTIKIDFDTMETNLKGVFAAGDIVRGASLVVWAIKDGRDVAESIDKLLKSKRKQDLKVAWTN
;
A
#
# COMPACT_ATOMS: atom_id res chain seq x y z
N GLU A 1 -4.96 1.32 -36.90
CA GLU A 1 -4.48 2.43 -36.07
C GLU A 1 -3.01 2.17 -35.67
N LYS A 2 -2.33 3.16 -35.04
CA LYS A 2 -0.93 3.04 -34.66
C LYS A 2 -0.73 3.62 -33.27
N VAL A 3 0.21 3.01 -32.52
CA VAL A 3 0.70 3.55 -31.24
C VAL A 3 2.15 3.99 -31.40
N LEU A 4 2.48 5.21 -30.95
CA LEU A 4 3.84 5.71 -30.90
C LEU A 4 4.50 5.25 -29.57
N VAL A 5 5.65 4.63 -29.65
CA VAL A 5 6.39 4.09 -28.51
C VAL A 5 7.88 4.47 -28.58
N ASN A 6 8.53 4.46 -27.40
CA ASN A 6 9.98 4.63 -27.29
C ASN A 6 10.64 3.31 -26.89
N LYS A 7 11.87 3.08 -27.37
CA LYS A 7 12.71 2.06 -26.74
C LYS A 7 13.13 2.50 -25.35
N MET A 8 13.29 1.52 -24.47
CA MET A 8 13.74 1.76 -23.10
C MET A 8 15.13 1.13 -22.92
N LYS A 9 16.00 1.82 -22.19
CA LYS A 9 17.27 1.28 -21.72
C LYS A 9 17.32 1.28 -20.20
N LEU A 10 18.14 0.42 -19.62
CA LEU A 10 18.33 0.40 -18.16
C LEU A 10 19.24 1.54 -17.73
N GLY A 11 18.75 2.38 -16.85
CA GLY A 11 19.53 3.43 -16.19
C GLY A 11 20.52 2.88 -15.17
N ASP A 12 21.15 3.78 -14.41
CA ASP A 12 22.05 3.42 -13.33
C ASP A 12 21.29 2.75 -12.18
N PRO A 13 21.95 1.83 -11.44
CA PRO A 13 21.33 1.21 -10.27
C PRO A 13 21.10 2.24 -9.17
N ASP A 14 19.95 2.16 -8.51
CA ASP A 14 19.66 2.90 -7.28
C ASP A 14 20.40 2.28 -6.07
N ASP A 15 20.24 2.90 -4.89
CA ASP A 15 20.88 2.43 -3.65
C ASP A 15 20.54 0.97 -3.29
N GLY A 16 19.45 0.43 -3.81
CA GLY A 16 19.04 -0.97 -3.69
C GLY A 16 19.55 -1.88 -4.81
N GLY A 17 20.36 -1.35 -5.75
CA GLY A 17 20.88 -2.07 -6.90
C GLY A 17 19.86 -2.25 -8.05
N ARG A 18 18.67 -1.67 -7.95
CA ARG A 18 17.64 -1.77 -8.98
C ARG A 18 17.87 -0.73 -10.07
N ARG A 19 17.93 -1.18 -11.31
CA ARG A 19 18.02 -0.32 -12.48
C ARG A 19 16.63 0.05 -13.00
N LYS A 20 16.35 1.34 -13.07
CA LYS A 20 15.07 1.83 -13.63
C LYS A 20 15.17 1.91 -15.15
N PRO A 21 14.10 1.56 -15.88
CA PRO A 21 14.03 1.83 -17.30
C PRO A 21 13.96 3.34 -17.53
N ILE A 22 14.76 3.84 -18.46
CA ILE A 22 14.76 5.23 -18.93
C ILE A 22 14.51 5.26 -20.43
N ILE A 23 13.91 6.33 -20.91
CA ILE A 23 13.65 6.49 -22.35
C ILE A 23 14.99 6.59 -23.07
N ASP A 24 15.10 5.88 -24.20
CA ASP A 24 16.19 6.05 -25.14
C ASP A 24 15.79 7.16 -26.12
N GLU A 25 16.36 8.35 -25.92
CA GLU A 25 15.95 9.54 -26.70
C GLU A 25 16.19 9.33 -28.20
N GLY A 26 15.23 9.77 -28.99
CA GLY A 26 15.23 9.64 -30.46
C GLY A 26 14.96 8.21 -30.97
N SER A 27 14.47 7.32 -30.11
CA SER A 27 14.14 5.93 -30.45
C SER A 27 12.66 5.70 -30.75
N GLU A 28 11.91 6.76 -30.97
CA GLU A 28 10.47 6.69 -31.25
C GLU A 28 10.18 5.88 -32.51
N TYR A 29 9.19 5.01 -32.42
CA TYR A 29 8.69 4.27 -33.59
C TYR A 29 7.22 3.93 -33.44
N GLU A 30 6.55 3.71 -34.56
CA GLU A 30 5.16 3.34 -34.61
C GLU A 30 4.96 1.83 -34.65
N ILE A 31 3.97 1.33 -33.90
CA ILE A 31 3.51 -0.06 -33.98
C ILE A 31 2.07 -0.05 -34.49
N GLU A 32 1.79 -0.77 -35.57
CA GLU A 32 0.42 -1.00 -36.00
C GLU A 32 -0.32 -1.87 -35.01
N THR A 33 -1.49 -1.41 -34.57
CA THR A 33 -2.28 -2.11 -33.57
C THR A 33 -3.75 -1.73 -33.64
N ASP A 34 -4.62 -2.66 -33.31
CA ASP A 34 -6.06 -2.44 -33.20
C ASP A 34 -6.48 -2.13 -31.75
N ILE A 35 -5.72 -2.62 -30.75
CA ILE A 35 -6.03 -2.44 -29.35
C ILE A 35 -4.73 -2.18 -28.56
N VAL A 36 -4.80 -1.23 -27.62
CA VAL A 36 -3.76 -0.99 -26.60
C VAL A 36 -4.34 -1.25 -25.21
N ILE A 37 -3.76 -2.20 -24.48
CA ILE A 37 -4.17 -2.52 -23.11
C ILE A 37 -3.17 -1.92 -22.13
N LYS A 38 -3.63 -1.00 -21.30
CA LYS A 38 -2.83 -0.38 -20.26
C LYS A 38 -2.93 -1.20 -18.94
N SER A 39 -1.87 -1.95 -18.62
CA SER A 39 -1.78 -2.81 -17.43
C SER A 39 -0.60 -2.40 -16.55
N LEU A 40 -0.64 -1.20 -15.98
CA LEU A 40 0.50 -0.58 -15.31
C LEU A 40 0.56 -0.80 -13.79
N GLY A 41 -0.28 -1.65 -13.22
CA GLY A 41 -0.37 -1.87 -11.78
C GLY A 41 -1.30 -0.88 -11.09
N PHE A 42 -1.16 -0.74 -9.78
CA PHE A 42 -2.03 0.07 -8.93
C PHE A 42 -1.23 1.14 -8.21
N ASP A 43 -1.78 2.33 -8.16
CA ASP A 43 -1.40 3.36 -7.20
C ASP A 43 -2.32 3.25 -5.98
N PRO A 44 -1.82 3.45 -4.75
CA PRO A 44 -2.66 3.46 -3.56
C PRO A 44 -3.66 4.62 -3.61
N GLU A 45 -4.86 4.39 -3.09
CA GLU A 45 -5.87 5.44 -2.90
C GLU A 45 -5.37 6.49 -1.90
N ASP A 46 -5.69 7.75 -2.14
CA ASP A 46 -5.41 8.85 -1.19
C ASP A 46 -6.42 8.81 -0.02
N LEU A 47 -6.22 7.85 0.89
CA LEU A 47 -7.12 7.62 2.01
C LEU A 47 -7.19 8.80 3.00
N PRO A 48 -6.09 9.53 3.30
CA PRO A 48 -6.17 10.76 4.08
C PRO A 48 -7.18 11.76 3.54
N LYS A 49 -7.21 11.93 2.23
CA LYS A 49 -8.17 12.81 1.55
C LYS A 49 -9.57 12.19 1.50
N LEU A 50 -9.67 10.91 1.15
CA LEU A 50 -10.94 10.21 0.98
C LEU A 50 -11.74 10.16 2.29
N PHE A 51 -11.07 9.93 3.42
CA PHE A 51 -11.70 9.88 4.75
C PHE A 51 -11.69 11.24 5.48
N ASN A 52 -11.15 12.29 4.84
CA ASN A 52 -10.93 13.59 5.47
C ASN A 52 -10.13 13.49 6.80
N GLU A 53 -9.16 12.59 6.85
CA GLU A 53 -8.32 12.31 8.02
C GLU A 53 -6.87 12.68 7.69
N LYS A 54 -6.53 13.95 7.90
CA LYS A 54 -5.22 14.53 7.53
C LYS A 54 -4.06 14.02 8.38
N ASP A 55 -4.37 13.49 9.56
CA ASP A 55 -3.36 12.99 10.49
C ASP A 55 -2.94 11.55 10.18
N LEU A 56 -3.66 10.84 9.32
CA LEU A 56 -3.29 9.51 8.87
C LEU A 56 -1.98 9.54 8.09
N GLN A 57 -0.94 8.92 8.62
CA GLN A 57 0.39 8.93 8.01
C GLN A 57 0.48 7.96 6.83
N VAL A 58 1.02 8.48 5.73
CA VAL A 58 1.35 7.69 4.54
C VAL A 58 2.84 7.77 4.20
N SER A 59 3.31 6.81 3.43
CA SER A 59 4.67 6.81 2.88
C SER A 59 4.78 7.79 1.70
N LYS A 60 5.99 7.98 1.20
CA LYS A 60 6.22 8.75 -0.04
C LYS A 60 5.55 8.13 -1.29
N TRP A 61 5.08 6.91 -1.18
CA TRP A 61 4.38 6.17 -2.24
C TRP A 61 2.86 6.19 -2.08
N GLY A 62 2.34 6.87 -1.03
CA GLY A 62 0.92 6.92 -0.72
C GLY A 62 0.39 5.72 0.08
N THR A 63 1.20 4.72 0.41
CA THR A 63 0.77 3.59 1.25
C THR A 63 0.68 4.00 2.71
N ILE A 64 -0.28 3.43 3.45
CA ILE A 64 -0.46 3.70 4.88
C ILE A 64 0.73 3.16 5.67
N LYS A 65 1.24 3.97 6.60
CA LYS A 65 2.25 3.54 7.57
C LYS A 65 1.59 2.85 8.76
N ILE A 66 2.14 1.71 9.12
CA ILE A 66 1.73 0.95 10.30
C ILE A 66 2.94 0.54 11.14
N ASP A 67 2.68 0.14 12.35
CA ASP A 67 3.56 -0.70 13.13
C ASP A 67 3.30 -2.17 12.73
N PHE A 68 4.30 -2.86 12.21
CA PHE A 68 4.15 -4.22 11.70
C PHE A 68 3.97 -5.28 12.79
N ASP A 69 4.27 -4.97 14.06
CA ASP A 69 4.04 -5.88 15.18
C ASP A 69 2.59 -5.84 15.67
N THR A 70 1.93 -4.68 15.51
CA THR A 70 0.56 -4.45 15.95
C THR A 70 -0.43 -4.27 14.80
N MET A 71 0.04 -4.02 13.59
CA MET A 71 -0.75 -3.66 12.40
C MET A 71 -1.55 -2.36 12.58
N GLU A 72 -1.26 -1.58 13.64
CA GLU A 72 -1.93 -0.32 13.97
C GLU A 72 -1.27 0.85 13.22
N THR A 73 -2.08 1.79 12.75
CA THR A 73 -1.60 3.05 12.18
C THR A 73 -1.15 4.00 13.30
N ASN A 74 -0.73 5.20 12.94
CA ASN A 74 -0.51 6.26 13.93
C ASN A 74 -1.81 6.75 14.62
N LEU A 75 -2.98 6.38 14.11
CA LEU A 75 -4.27 6.69 14.71
C LEU A 75 -4.71 5.52 15.58
N LYS A 76 -4.91 5.81 16.88
CA LYS A 76 -5.25 4.76 17.87
C LYS A 76 -6.53 4.02 17.54
N GLY A 77 -6.44 2.71 17.44
CA GLY A 77 -7.57 1.83 17.12
C GLY A 77 -7.88 1.74 15.62
N VAL A 78 -7.03 2.32 14.78
CA VAL A 78 -7.13 2.24 13.32
C VAL A 78 -6.02 1.34 12.81
N PHE A 79 -6.39 0.29 12.09
CA PHE A 79 -5.51 -0.73 11.56
C PHE A 79 -5.53 -0.72 10.04
N ALA A 80 -4.45 -1.16 9.42
CA ALA A 80 -4.38 -1.32 7.97
C ALA A 80 -3.58 -2.57 7.60
N ALA A 81 -3.97 -3.23 6.50
CA ALA A 81 -3.35 -4.47 6.03
C ALA A 81 -3.44 -4.60 4.51
N GLY A 82 -2.58 -5.44 3.92
CA GLY A 82 -2.59 -5.74 2.50
C GLY A 82 -1.91 -4.68 1.64
N ASP A 83 -2.37 -4.54 0.39
CA ASP A 83 -1.71 -3.71 -0.62
C ASP A 83 -1.69 -2.23 -0.29
N ILE A 84 -2.67 -1.74 0.48
CA ILE A 84 -2.67 -0.33 0.92
C ILE A 84 -1.49 -0.01 1.87
N VAL A 85 -0.90 -1.02 2.47
CA VAL A 85 0.27 -0.91 3.35
C VAL A 85 1.56 -1.25 2.61
N ARG A 86 1.55 -2.39 1.87
CA ARG A 86 2.74 -2.95 1.24
C ARG A 86 3.02 -2.42 -0.16
N GLY A 87 2.04 -1.76 -0.79
CA GLY A 87 1.99 -1.57 -2.23
C GLY A 87 1.51 -2.85 -2.91
N ALA A 88 1.49 -2.87 -4.25
CA ALA A 88 1.11 -4.07 -5.01
C ALA A 88 2.00 -5.26 -4.62
N SER A 89 1.40 -6.28 -4.05
CA SER A 89 2.10 -7.39 -3.41
C SER A 89 1.47 -8.74 -3.75
N LEU A 90 2.07 -9.83 -3.27
CA LEU A 90 1.56 -11.17 -3.50
C LEU A 90 0.37 -11.46 -2.57
N VAL A 91 -0.59 -12.21 -3.08
CA VAL A 91 -1.81 -12.64 -2.35
C VAL A 91 -1.48 -13.34 -1.01
N VAL A 92 -0.36 -14.07 -0.95
CA VAL A 92 0.08 -14.73 0.29
C VAL A 92 0.39 -13.75 1.41
N TRP A 93 0.92 -12.57 1.08
CA TRP A 93 1.14 -11.49 2.05
C TRP A 93 -0.17 -10.86 2.50
N ALA A 94 -1.11 -10.65 1.60
CA ALA A 94 -2.44 -10.15 1.96
C ALA A 94 -3.16 -11.07 2.93
N ILE A 95 -3.08 -12.40 2.72
CA ILE A 95 -3.64 -13.41 3.63
C ILE A 95 -2.95 -13.36 5.00
N LYS A 96 -1.61 -13.28 5.02
CA LYS A 96 -0.85 -13.16 6.27
C LYS A 96 -1.25 -11.91 7.03
N ASP A 97 -1.20 -10.76 6.39
CA ASP A 97 -1.55 -9.47 6.99
C ASP A 97 -2.99 -9.46 7.53
N GLY A 98 -3.93 -10.08 6.80
CA GLY A 98 -5.31 -10.22 7.25
C GLY A 98 -5.44 -11.02 8.55
N ARG A 99 -4.62 -12.05 8.75
CA ARG A 99 -4.57 -12.82 10.01
C ARG A 99 -3.92 -12.02 11.13
N ASP A 100 -2.80 -11.38 10.85
CA ASP A 100 -2.05 -10.61 11.85
C ASP A 100 -2.89 -9.43 12.36
N VAL A 101 -3.57 -8.70 11.47
CA VAL A 101 -4.45 -7.59 11.86
C VAL A 101 -5.67 -8.08 12.66
N ALA A 102 -6.26 -9.20 12.28
CA ALA A 102 -7.40 -9.77 13.00
C ALA A 102 -7.01 -10.16 14.45
N GLU A 103 -5.84 -10.76 14.64
CA GLU A 103 -5.31 -11.08 15.97
C GLU A 103 -5.06 -9.81 16.80
N SER A 104 -4.50 -8.77 16.20
CA SER A 104 -4.24 -7.49 16.87
C SER A 104 -5.53 -6.79 17.29
N ILE A 105 -6.54 -6.78 16.43
CA ILE A 105 -7.87 -6.23 16.75
C ILE A 105 -8.53 -7.03 17.87
N ASP A 106 -8.48 -8.36 17.85
CA ASP A 106 -9.05 -9.22 18.90
C ASP A 106 -8.38 -8.95 20.25
N LYS A 107 -7.05 -8.81 20.29
CA LYS A 107 -6.31 -8.42 21.50
C LYS A 107 -6.77 -7.07 22.06
N LEU A 108 -6.92 -6.08 21.18
CA LEU A 108 -7.40 -4.74 21.56
C LEU A 108 -8.81 -4.80 22.15
N LEU A 109 -9.73 -5.48 21.49
CA LEU A 109 -11.14 -5.58 21.95
C LEU A 109 -11.25 -6.34 23.27
N LYS A 110 -10.49 -7.42 23.44
CA LYS A 110 -10.43 -8.16 24.72
C LYS A 110 -9.88 -7.32 25.87
N SER A 111 -8.88 -6.48 25.60
CA SER A 111 -8.31 -5.58 26.61
C SER A 111 -9.32 -4.51 27.04
N LYS A 112 -10.02 -3.87 26.08
CA LYS A 112 -11.08 -2.89 26.36
C LYS A 112 -12.20 -3.52 27.20
N ARG A 113 -12.71 -4.68 26.80
CA ARG A 113 -13.77 -5.38 27.56
C ARG A 113 -13.36 -5.69 29.00
N LYS A 114 -12.08 -6.07 29.24
CA LYS A 114 -11.59 -6.28 30.59
C LYS A 114 -11.54 -4.99 31.44
N GLN A 115 -11.22 -3.86 30.82
CA GLN A 115 -11.22 -2.55 31.47
C GLN A 115 -12.65 -2.12 31.85
N ASP A 116 -13.60 -2.25 30.94
CA ASP A 116 -15.00 -1.90 31.17
C ASP A 116 -15.60 -2.73 32.31
N LEU A 117 -15.33 -4.03 32.35
CA LEU A 117 -15.76 -4.90 33.44
C LEU A 117 -15.15 -4.51 34.79
N LYS A 118 -13.89 -4.11 34.85
CA LYS A 118 -13.27 -3.63 36.10
C LYS A 118 -13.92 -2.36 36.61
N VAL A 119 -14.23 -1.41 35.74
CA VAL A 119 -14.90 -0.16 36.11
C VAL A 119 -16.32 -0.42 36.62
N ALA A 120 -17.04 -1.37 36.03
CA ALA A 120 -18.40 -1.74 36.47
C ALA A 120 -18.46 -2.38 37.88
N TRP A 121 -17.35 -2.93 38.37
CA TRP A 121 -17.31 -3.57 39.71
C TRP A 121 -16.69 -2.68 40.82
N THR A 122 -16.20 -1.49 40.46
CA THR A 122 -15.58 -0.54 41.41
C THR A 122 -16.51 0.64 41.75
N ASN A 123 -17.69 0.70 41.18
CA ASN A 123 -18.79 1.62 41.52
C ASN A 123 -19.93 0.87 42.19
#